data_f3e70562626f9491967de88ad817adbc
#
_entry.id   f3e70562626f9491967de88ad817adbc
#
_cell.length_a   1.000
_cell.length_b   1.000
_cell.length_c   1.000
_cell.angle_alpha   90.00
_cell.angle_beta   90.00
_cell.angle_gamma   90.00
#
_symmetry.space_group_name_H-M   'P 1'
#
loop_
_entity.id
_entity.type
_entity.pdbx_description
1 polymer ?
#
loop_
_entity_poly.entity_id
_entity_poly.type
_entity_poly.pdbx_seq_one_letter_code
_entity_poly.pdbx_strand_id
1 'polypeptide(L)'
;MANPEQGYQLGHGRIWELYRKANPRSEALTREAGQVIAAGITHDVRHLKPFPIYVDRAQGTRKWTADGQELIDYWMGHGALFLGHGHPVILQAVHAQLDRGTHYGACHALEVRWAELVQRLVPSAERVRFTGSGTEATQLALRLSRAHTGKPNVVKFEGHFHGWHDYAAAGVKPPYDVPMSAGIPQDSLAHVLLCPPNDLAAVERLLTSRQDVAAVILEPGGGSSGTIPTEPAYLAGLRDLTRRHGVVLIFDEVITGFRYAPGGVQQRVGVTPDMTALAKILAGGLPGGAVVGRADIMAGLGFGGDAARNRTGRVAHAGTYNANPLSAAAGIAMLSQIADGAAHRHADRTAGVLRDELGGVWRRLGIPGCIYGEASIVNYSLEREVSVVPEPGARDHRRLQALAKPDAYHALRCALILNGVDIAPLHGWVSAVHTDADTEKTVQAFEKALVLMQEDGFFA
;
A
#
# COMPACT_ATOMS: atom_id res chain seq x y z
N MET A 1 -10.01 0.61 33.13
CA MET A 1 -8.76 0.27 32.42
C MET A 1 -8.81 -1.24 32.18
N ALA A 2 -8.99 -1.67 30.95
CA ALA A 2 -9.01 -3.09 30.61
C ALA A 2 -7.60 -3.64 30.80
N ASN A 3 -7.49 -4.76 31.51
CA ASN A 3 -6.25 -5.45 31.77
C ASN A 3 -5.63 -5.91 30.41
N PRO A 4 -4.39 -5.52 30.07
CA PRO A 4 -3.76 -5.92 28.81
C PRO A 4 -3.65 -7.44 28.62
N GLU A 5 -3.74 -8.23 29.71
CA GLU A 5 -3.65 -9.68 29.67
C GLU A 5 -4.95 -10.38 29.24
N GLN A 6 -6.10 -9.69 29.17
CA GLN A 6 -7.39 -10.29 28.81
C GLN A 6 -7.68 -10.31 27.30
N GLY A 7 -6.81 -9.76 26.42
CA GLY A 7 -7.04 -9.66 24.98
C GLY A 7 -6.55 -10.83 24.13
N TYR A 8 -5.74 -11.74 24.66
CA TYR A 8 -5.07 -12.76 23.86
C TYR A 8 -5.31 -14.18 24.39
N GLN A 9 -6.52 -14.70 24.23
CA GLN A 9 -6.67 -16.17 24.27
C GLN A 9 -6.03 -16.74 23.00
N LEU A 10 -4.76 -17.11 23.13
CA LEU A 10 -4.03 -17.83 22.11
C LEU A 10 -4.59 -19.25 22.03
N GLY A 11 -4.91 -19.70 20.83
CA GLY A 11 -5.12 -21.13 20.58
C GLY A 11 -3.90 -21.91 21.07
N HIS A 12 -4.13 -23.05 21.71
CA HIS A 12 -3.07 -23.98 22.02
C HIS A 12 -2.56 -24.56 20.70
N GLY A 13 -1.24 -24.42 20.38
CA GLY A 13 -0.63 -24.97 19.19
C GLY A 13 0.89 -24.87 19.23
N ARG A 14 1.53 -25.86 18.63
CA ARG A 14 2.99 -25.99 18.57
C ARG A 14 3.69 -24.78 17.93
N ILE A 15 3.05 -24.16 16.92
CA ILE A 15 3.59 -22.95 16.25
C ILE A 15 3.84 -21.83 17.26
N TRP A 16 2.88 -21.56 18.13
CA TRP A 16 2.97 -20.47 19.12
C TRP A 16 4.05 -20.73 20.16
N GLU A 17 4.21 -21.97 20.60
CA GLU A 17 5.26 -22.37 21.55
C GLU A 17 6.65 -22.22 20.92
N LEU A 18 6.84 -22.71 19.71
CA LEU A 18 8.09 -22.58 18.95
C LEU A 18 8.44 -21.11 18.71
N TYR A 19 7.43 -20.30 18.34
CA TYR A 19 7.61 -18.87 18.07
C TYR A 19 8.07 -18.13 19.34
N ARG A 20 7.42 -18.35 20.51
CA ARG A 20 7.82 -17.78 21.79
C ARG A 20 9.25 -18.15 22.17
N LYS A 21 9.56 -19.43 22.04
CA LYS A 21 10.91 -19.95 22.35
C LYS A 21 11.99 -19.32 21.48
N ALA A 22 11.69 -19.04 20.22
CA ALA A 22 12.63 -18.47 19.27
C ALA A 22 12.77 -16.93 19.39
N ASN A 23 11.80 -16.24 20.01
CA ASN A 23 11.71 -14.78 20.03
C ASN A 23 11.54 -14.15 21.45
N PRO A 24 12.36 -14.55 22.45
CA PRO A 24 12.19 -14.09 23.85
C PRO A 24 12.45 -12.59 24.01
N ARG A 25 13.38 -11.99 23.24
CA ARG A 25 13.68 -10.57 23.27
C ARG A 25 12.56 -9.73 22.67
N SER A 26 11.99 -10.17 21.55
CA SER A 26 10.82 -9.54 20.94
C SER A 26 9.60 -9.58 21.87
N GLU A 27 9.39 -10.68 22.61
CA GLU A 27 8.34 -10.75 23.63
C GLU A 27 8.56 -9.77 24.78
N ALA A 28 9.80 -9.63 25.26
CA ALA A 28 10.16 -8.66 26.29
C ALA A 28 9.91 -7.22 25.81
N LEU A 29 10.37 -6.86 24.61
CA LEU A 29 10.15 -5.54 24.01
C LEU A 29 8.66 -5.24 23.80
N THR A 30 7.85 -6.24 23.49
CA THR A 30 6.39 -6.06 23.37
C THR A 30 5.77 -5.68 24.72
N ARG A 31 6.21 -6.29 25.83
CA ARG A 31 5.75 -5.89 27.18
C ARG A 31 6.19 -4.47 27.54
N GLU A 32 7.43 -4.11 27.25
CA GLU A 32 7.95 -2.75 27.42
C GLU A 32 7.16 -1.72 26.60
N ALA A 33 6.91 -2.02 25.31
CA ALA A 33 6.14 -1.16 24.42
C ALA A 33 4.71 -0.93 24.90
N GLY A 34 4.06 -1.96 25.46
CA GLY A 34 2.71 -1.85 26.03
C GLY A 34 2.59 -0.86 27.19
N GLN A 35 3.70 -0.49 27.82
CA GLN A 35 3.71 0.50 28.90
C GLN A 35 3.82 1.96 28.40
N VAL A 36 4.36 2.17 27.20
CA VAL A 36 4.72 3.52 26.72
C VAL A 36 4.14 3.86 25.35
N ILE A 37 3.72 2.88 24.57
CA ILE A 37 3.12 3.06 23.23
C ILE A 37 1.64 2.67 23.30
N ALA A 38 0.76 3.52 22.81
CA ALA A 38 -0.66 3.19 22.70
C ALA A 38 -0.84 1.88 21.89
N ALA A 39 -1.58 0.92 22.44
CA ALA A 39 -1.74 -0.44 21.88
C ALA A 39 -0.42 -1.24 21.73
N GLY A 40 0.73 -0.76 22.24
CA GLY A 40 2.05 -1.41 22.16
C GLY A 40 2.66 -1.45 20.74
N ILE A 41 2.01 -0.85 19.74
CA ILE A 41 2.46 -0.80 18.34
C ILE A 41 2.20 0.57 17.73
N THR A 42 2.96 0.93 16.71
CA THR A 42 2.83 2.24 16.03
C THR A 42 2.15 2.16 14.65
N HIS A 43 1.66 0.97 14.26
CA HIS A 43 0.90 0.76 13.03
C HIS A 43 0.12 -0.56 13.14
N ASP A 44 -1.20 -0.54 12.91
CA ASP A 44 -2.10 -1.69 13.11
C ASP A 44 -1.69 -2.96 12.37
N VAL A 45 -1.17 -2.84 11.14
CA VAL A 45 -0.70 -3.99 10.35
C VAL A 45 0.55 -4.68 10.95
N ARG A 46 1.23 -4.03 11.92
CA ARG A 46 2.33 -4.67 12.68
C ARG A 46 1.83 -5.61 13.76
N HIS A 47 0.53 -5.57 14.08
CA HIS A 47 -0.06 -6.50 15.03
C HIS A 47 0.13 -7.94 14.57
N LEU A 48 0.72 -8.76 15.43
CA LEU A 48 0.94 -10.19 15.23
C LEU A 48 0.66 -10.90 16.55
N LYS A 49 -0.09 -11.98 16.51
CA LYS A 49 -0.25 -12.90 17.63
C LYS A 49 0.87 -13.94 17.59
N PRO A 50 1.50 -14.28 18.73
CA PRO A 50 1.27 -13.77 20.08
C PRO A 50 1.85 -12.36 20.33
N PHE A 51 2.87 -11.95 19.60
CA PHE A 51 3.52 -10.65 19.61
C PHE A 51 4.31 -10.43 18.32
N PRO A 52 4.57 -9.16 17.91
CA PRO A 52 5.40 -8.87 16.73
C PRO A 52 6.88 -9.13 17.00
N ILE A 53 7.65 -9.43 15.93
CA ILE A 53 9.11 -9.34 15.99
C ILE A 53 9.58 -7.89 16.04
N TYR A 54 10.71 -7.67 16.71
CA TYR A 54 11.46 -6.41 16.66
C TYR A 54 12.68 -6.59 15.80
N VAL A 55 13.03 -5.57 15.00
CA VAL A 55 14.12 -5.61 14.02
C VAL A 55 15.21 -4.62 14.43
N ASP A 56 16.46 -5.07 14.48
CA ASP A 56 17.62 -4.25 14.83
C ASP A 56 18.26 -3.60 13.61
N ARG A 57 18.37 -4.33 12.51
CA ARG A 57 18.99 -3.86 11.27
C ARG A 57 18.43 -4.55 10.03
N ALA A 58 18.63 -3.91 8.88
CA ALA A 58 18.24 -4.48 7.60
C ALA A 58 19.20 -4.05 6.49
N GLN A 59 19.42 -4.91 5.48
CA GLN A 59 20.24 -4.65 4.31
C GLN A 59 19.83 -5.52 3.13
N GLY A 60 19.74 -4.96 1.94
CA GLY A 60 19.32 -5.67 0.73
C GLY A 60 17.93 -6.28 0.91
N THR A 61 17.84 -7.61 0.79
CA THR A 61 16.61 -8.38 1.01
C THR A 61 16.49 -8.93 2.43
N ARG A 62 17.40 -8.60 3.33
CA ARG A 62 17.48 -9.16 4.69
C ARG A 62 17.13 -8.16 5.76
N LYS A 63 16.55 -8.70 6.84
CA LYS A 63 16.45 -8.02 8.12
C LYS A 63 16.81 -8.97 9.25
N TRP A 64 17.37 -8.44 10.33
CA TRP A 64 17.78 -9.20 11.51
C TRP A 64 16.91 -8.76 12.69
N THR A 65 16.31 -9.74 13.35
CA THR A 65 15.49 -9.49 14.52
C THR A 65 16.34 -9.20 15.75
N ALA A 66 15.72 -8.61 16.77
CA ALA A 66 16.34 -8.42 18.08
C ALA A 66 16.72 -9.77 18.77
N ASP A 67 16.18 -10.87 18.28
CA ASP A 67 16.50 -12.24 18.70
C ASP A 67 17.64 -12.86 17.87
N GLY A 68 18.23 -12.10 16.94
CA GLY A 68 19.38 -12.52 16.12
C GLY A 68 19.02 -13.34 14.87
N GLN A 69 17.75 -13.52 14.57
CA GLN A 69 17.32 -14.27 13.37
C GLN A 69 17.49 -13.42 12.10
N GLU A 70 18.03 -14.02 11.04
CA GLU A 70 18.04 -13.44 9.69
C GLU A 70 16.79 -13.86 8.93
N LEU A 71 16.07 -12.88 8.38
CA LEU A 71 14.84 -13.08 7.63
C LEU A 71 14.95 -12.49 6.22
N ILE A 72 14.50 -13.24 5.22
CA ILE A 72 14.20 -12.67 3.89
C ILE A 72 12.94 -11.81 4.05
N ASP A 73 13.03 -10.55 3.64
CA ASP A 73 11.99 -9.56 3.86
C ASP A 73 11.14 -9.31 2.62
N TYR A 74 9.87 -9.70 2.68
CA TYR A 74 8.85 -9.35 1.67
C TYR A 74 7.89 -8.23 2.14
N TRP A 75 8.15 -7.61 3.29
CA TRP A 75 7.48 -6.38 3.68
C TRP A 75 8.07 -5.16 2.99
N MET A 76 9.39 -5.15 2.81
CA MET A 76 10.11 -4.08 2.10
C MET A 76 9.65 -2.68 2.49
N GLY A 77 9.54 -2.42 3.82
CA GLY A 77 9.07 -1.13 4.34
C GLY A 77 7.64 -0.79 3.89
N HIS A 78 6.72 -1.75 3.95
CA HIS A 78 5.37 -1.63 3.39
C HIS A 78 5.35 -1.33 1.89
N GLY A 79 6.28 -1.93 1.14
CA GLY A 79 6.41 -1.76 -0.30
C GLY A 79 7.19 -0.51 -0.75
N ALA A 80 7.78 0.24 0.18
CA ALA A 80 8.54 1.47 -0.17
C ALA A 80 9.96 1.21 -0.68
N LEU A 81 10.56 0.07 -0.29
CA LEU A 81 11.98 -0.23 -0.54
C LEU A 81 12.16 -1.07 -1.81
N PHE A 82 11.84 -0.51 -2.95
CA PHE A 82 11.90 -1.24 -4.23
C PHE A 82 13.33 -1.66 -4.62
N LEU A 83 14.35 -0.90 -4.19
CA LEU A 83 15.77 -1.24 -4.37
C LEU A 83 16.37 -1.96 -3.15
N GLY A 84 15.54 -2.45 -2.21
CA GLY A 84 16.02 -3.11 -1.00
C GLY A 84 16.42 -2.16 0.11
N HIS A 85 16.76 -2.75 1.27
CA HIS A 85 17.21 -2.00 2.43
C HIS A 85 18.64 -1.46 2.22
N GLY A 86 18.88 -0.22 2.64
CA GLY A 86 20.23 0.35 2.68
C GLY A 86 20.90 0.44 1.31
N HIS A 87 20.16 0.70 0.23
CA HIS A 87 20.73 0.80 -1.11
C HIS A 87 21.82 1.88 -1.18
N PRO A 88 23.05 1.58 -1.68
CA PRO A 88 24.20 2.49 -1.58
C PRO A 88 23.95 3.88 -2.16
N VAL A 89 23.30 3.97 -3.32
CA VAL A 89 23.02 5.26 -4.00
C VAL A 89 22.07 6.12 -3.18
N ILE A 90 21.07 5.51 -2.53
CA ILE A 90 20.12 6.23 -1.67
C ILE A 90 20.83 6.70 -0.40
N LEU A 91 21.60 5.82 0.25
CA LEU A 91 22.35 6.18 1.45
C LEU A 91 23.34 7.31 1.17
N GLN A 92 24.08 7.26 0.06
CA GLN A 92 25.01 8.32 -0.34
C GLN A 92 24.29 9.66 -0.50
N ALA A 93 23.13 9.68 -1.17
CA ALA A 93 22.35 10.91 -1.37
C ALA A 93 21.83 11.49 -0.03
N VAL A 94 21.37 10.61 0.87
CA VAL A 94 20.90 11.01 2.20
C VAL A 94 22.03 11.54 3.07
N HIS A 95 23.18 10.86 3.11
CA HIS A 95 24.36 11.33 3.86
C HIS A 95 24.84 12.69 3.36
N ALA A 96 24.98 12.87 2.04
CA ALA A 96 25.35 14.16 1.47
C ALA A 96 24.36 15.28 1.78
N GLN A 97 23.07 14.95 1.94
CA GLN A 97 22.06 15.93 2.34
C GLN A 97 22.08 16.22 3.84
N LEU A 98 22.40 15.24 4.70
CA LEU A 98 22.55 15.46 6.15
C LEU A 98 23.59 16.53 6.46
N ASP A 99 24.71 16.54 5.74
CA ASP A 99 25.77 17.58 5.89
C ASP A 99 25.29 19.00 5.50
N ARG A 100 24.19 19.09 4.76
CA ARG A 100 23.59 20.36 4.30
C ARG A 100 22.36 20.80 5.10
N GLY A 101 21.91 19.96 6.02
CA GLY A 101 20.74 20.18 6.87
C GLY A 101 19.54 19.33 6.49
N THR A 102 18.66 19.14 7.48
CA THR A 102 17.53 18.22 7.43
C THR A 102 16.18 18.87 7.12
N HIS A 103 16.07 20.19 7.40
CA HIS A 103 14.83 20.98 7.22
C HIS A 103 15.16 22.47 7.19
N TYR A 104 14.71 23.16 6.14
CA TYR A 104 15.09 24.58 5.97
C TYR A 104 14.00 25.57 6.37
N GLY A 105 12.73 25.15 6.44
CA GLY A 105 11.60 26.07 6.55
C GLY A 105 11.45 27.02 5.34
N ALA A 106 12.08 26.68 4.22
CA ALA A 106 12.14 27.43 2.98
C ALA A 106 12.17 26.50 1.76
N CYS A 107 11.89 27.01 0.57
CA CYS A 107 12.01 26.27 -0.68
C CYS A 107 13.49 25.93 -0.98
N HIS A 108 13.72 24.85 -1.71
CA HIS A 108 15.05 24.40 -2.08
C HIS A 108 15.10 23.70 -3.45
N ALA A 109 16.27 23.66 -4.08
CA ALA A 109 16.42 23.15 -5.45
C ALA A 109 16.06 21.67 -5.61
N LEU A 110 16.19 20.84 -4.54
CA LEU A 110 15.89 19.42 -4.64
C LEU A 110 14.38 19.18 -4.83
N GLU A 111 13.49 19.99 -4.26
CA GLU A 111 12.04 19.81 -4.48
C GLU A 111 11.67 20.04 -5.96
N VAL A 112 12.34 21.00 -6.63
CA VAL A 112 12.15 21.27 -8.06
C VAL A 112 12.61 20.05 -8.88
N ARG A 113 13.83 19.57 -8.64
CA ARG A 113 14.40 18.41 -9.35
C ARG A 113 13.58 17.13 -9.12
N TRP A 114 13.09 16.95 -7.92
CA TRP A 114 12.23 15.81 -7.59
C TRP A 114 10.90 15.89 -8.35
N ALA A 115 10.28 17.07 -8.39
CA ALA A 115 9.05 17.30 -9.16
C ALA A 115 9.26 17.08 -10.67
N GLU A 116 10.36 17.60 -11.25
CA GLU A 116 10.71 17.37 -12.66
C GLU A 116 10.88 15.88 -12.99
N LEU A 117 11.49 15.13 -12.09
CA LEU A 117 11.66 13.68 -12.27
C LEU A 117 10.31 12.94 -12.20
N VAL A 118 9.43 13.33 -11.26
CA VAL A 118 8.06 12.79 -11.19
C VAL A 118 7.29 13.10 -12.47
N GLN A 119 7.37 14.34 -12.98
CA GLN A 119 6.72 14.74 -14.24
C GLN A 119 7.20 13.92 -15.44
N ARG A 120 8.48 13.59 -15.50
CA ARG A 120 9.03 12.77 -16.59
C ARG A 120 8.54 11.32 -16.57
N LEU A 121 8.30 10.78 -15.37
CA LEU A 121 7.97 9.35 -15.21
C LEU A 121 6.45 9.12 -15.23
N VAL A 122 5.66 9.98 -14.60
CA VAL A 122 4.22 9.75 -14.37
C VAL A 122 3.37 10.49 -15.40
N PRO A 123 2.63 9.77 -16.26
CA PRO A 123 1.88 10.37 -17.38
C PRO A 123 0.88 11.47 -16.99
N SER A 124 0.23 11.37 -15.83
CA SER A 124 -0.73 12.37 -15.34
C SER A 124 -0.10 13.60 -14.67
N ALA A 125 1.24 13.65 -14.50
CA ALA A 125 1.91 14.67 -13.69
C ALA A 125 2.20 15.97 -14.44
N GLU A 126 1.18 16.75 -14.80
CA GLU A 126 1.39 18.11 -15.33
C GLU A 126 1.89 19.08 -14.25
N ARG A 127 1.45 18.88 -13.01
CA ARG A 127 1.92 19.62 -11.81
C ARG A 127 2.03 18.66 -10.64
N VAL A 128 2.92 19.00 -9.71
CA VAL A 128 3.23 18.19 -8.51
C VAL A 128 3.01 19.03 -7.25
N ARG A 129 2.40 18.44 -6.23
CA ARG A 129 2.36 18.98 -4.87
C ARG A 129 2.75 17.89 -3.89
N PHE A 130 3.88 18.05 -3.21
CA PHE A 130 4.35 17.10 -2.20
C PHE A 130 3.55 17.18 -0.90
N THR A 131 3.46 16.06 -0.22
CA THR A 131 2.81 15.84 1.09
C THR A 131 3.73 15.01 1.99
N GLY A 132 3.39 14.86 3.27
CA GLY A 132 4.14 14.03 4.21
C GLY A 132 3.83 12.53 4.10
N SER A 133 2.70 12.15 3.51
CA SER A 133 2.24 10.75 3.44
C SER A 133 1.25 10.51 2.31
N GLY A 134 0.95 9.22 2.02
CA GLY A 134 -0.10 8.83 1.08
C GLY A 134 -1.50 9.21 1.55
N THR A 135 -1.79 9.15 2.85
CA THR A 135 -3.07 9.59 3.43
C THR A 135 -3.32 11.08 3.18
N GLU A 136 -2.29 11.91 3.35
CA GLU A 136 -2.38 13.35 3.03
C GLU A 136 -2.57 13.56 1.52
N ALA A 137 -1.88 12.78 0.68
CA ALA A 137 -2.01 12.87 -0.77
C ALA A 137 -3.44 12.57 -1.23
N THR A 138 -4.05 11.48 -0.78
CA THR A 138 -5.42 11.11 -1.13
C THR A 138 -6.44 12.14 -0.60
N GLN A 139 -6.27 12.62 0.63
CA GLN A 139 -7.11 13.68 1.19
C GLN A 139 -7.03 14.97 0.38
N LEU A 140 -5.82 15.39 -0.02
CA LEU A 140 -5.61 16.57 -0.83
C LEU A 140 -6.22 16.42 -2.23
N ALA A 141 -6.08 15.24 -2.86
CA ALA A 141 -6.67 14.96 -4.16
C ALA A 141 -8.20 15.08 -4.14
N LEU A 142 -8.86 14.51 -3.12
CA LEU A 142 -10.31 14.65 -2.94
C LEU A 142 -10.72 16.11 -2.71
N ARG A 143 -9.97 16.87 -1.92
CA ARG A 143 -10.24 18.29 -1.67
C ARG A 143 -10.10 19.12 -2.94
N LEU A 144 -9.05 18.89 -3.73
CA LEU A 144 -8.84 19.58 -5.02
C LEU A 144 -9.96 19.25 -6.00
N SER A 145 -10.41 18.02 -6.08
CA SER A 145 -11.52 17.61 -6.95
C SER A 145 -12.83 18.30 -6.59
N ARG A 146 -13.14 18.39 -5.28
CA ARG A 146 -14.32 19.12 -4.79
C ARG A 146 -14.22 20.60 -5.09
N ALA A 147 -13.07 21.21 -4.88
CA ALA A 147 -12.85 22.65 -5.16
C ALA A 147 -12.95 22.95 -6.66
N HIS A 148 -12.43 22.07 -7.52
CA HIS A 148 -12.46 22.23 -8.97
C HIS A 148 -13.87 22.08 -9.55
N THR A 149 -14.63 21.10 -9.06
CA THR A 149 -15.97 20.80 -9.60
C THR A 149 -17.11 21.54 -8.90
N GLY A 150 -16.90 22.07 -7.70
CA GLY A 150 -17.95 22.61 -6.83
C GLY A 150 -18.92 21.57 -6.26
N LYS A 151 -18.59 20.27 -6.39
CA LYS A 151 -19.45 19.14 -6.00
C LYS A 151 -18.95 18.46 -4.72
N PRO A 152 -19.84 17.96 -3.81
CA PRO A 152 -19.39 17.44 -2.51
C PRO A 152 -19.03 15.95 -2.50
N ASN A 153 -19.62 15.13 -3.36
CA ASN A 153 -19.59 13.68 -3.24
C ASN A 153 -18.42 13.05 -4.00
N VAL A 154 -17.92 11.93 -3.49
CA VAL A 154 -16.90 11.13 -4.13
C VAL A 154 -17.34 9.68 -4.22
N VAL A 155 -17.00 9.02 -5.33
CA VAL A 155 -17.18 7.58 -5.50
C VAL A 155 -15.90 6.87 -5.12
N LYS A 156 -16.04 5.81 -4.35
CA LYS A 156 -14.95 4.91 -3.96
C LYS A 156 -15.44 3.46 -4.09
N PHE A 157 -14.54 2.50 -4.12
CA PHE A 157 -14.88 1.09 -4.32
C PHE A 157 -14.75 0.29 -3.03
N GLU A 158 -15.66 -0.67 -2.84
CA GLU A 158 -15.60 -1.65 -1.77
C GLU A 158 -14.24 -2.37 -1.83
N GLY A 159 -13.58 -2.50 -0.68
CA GLY A 159 -12.29 -3.17 -0.57
C GLY A 159 -11.07 -2.32 -0.90
N HIS A 160 -11.23 -1.08 -1.37
CA HIS A 160 -10.12 -0.18 -1.64
C HIS A 160 -9.73 0.64 -0.41
N PHE A 161 -8.41 0.82 -0.21
CA PHE A 161 -7.84 1.57 0.91
C PHE A 161 -7.14 2.84 0.41
N HIS A 162 -7.55 4.00 0.93
CA HIS A 162 -7.00 5.31 0.53
C HIS A 162 -6.47 6.13 1.71
N GLY A 163 -5.95 5.45 2.73
CA GLY A 163 -5.52 6.10 3.98
C GLY A 163 -6.60 6.06 5.06
N TRP A 164 -6.33 6.72 6.18
CA TRP A 164 -7.16 6.64 7.38
C TRP A 164 -7.96 7.90 7.68
N HIS A 165 -7.97 8.90 6.77
CA HIS A 165 -8.82 10.09 6.93
C HIS A 165 -10.30 9.73 6.74
N ASP A 166 -11.20 10.53 7.32
CA ASP A 166 -12.63 10.23 7.44
C ASP A 166 -13.32 9.84 6.12
N TYR A 167 -13.01 10.54 5.03
CA TYR A 167 -13.59 10.24 3.70
C TYR A 167 -13.07 8.94 3.07
N ALA A 168 -11.95 8.39 3.58
CA ALA A 168 -11.40 7.12 3.09
C ALA A 168 -11.89 5.90 3.89
N ALA A 169 -12.51 6.12 5.04
CA ALA A 169 -12.81 5.09 6.03
C ALA A 169 -13.99 4.18 5.67
N ALA A 170 -14.88 4.61 4.75
CA ALA A 170 -16.01 3.79 4.30
C ALA A 170 -15.55 2.67 3.35
N GLY A 171 -16.18 1.51 3.39
CA GLY A 171 -16.06 0.45 2.40
C GLY A 171 -14.68 -0.22 2.31
N VAL A 172 -13.85 -0.20 3.37
CA VAL A 172 -12.48 -0.74 3.34
C VAL A 172 -12.45 -2.26 3.52
N LYS A 173 -13.28 -2.78 4.41
CA LYS A 173 -13.38 -4.21 4.75
C LYS A 173 -14.83 -4.61 4.93
N PRO A 174 -15.18 -5.89 4.71
CA PRO A 174 -16.51 -6.38 5.07
C PRO A 174 -16.80 -6.25 6.59
N PRO A 175 -18.06 -5.89 6.98
CA PRO A 175 -19.15 -5.42 6.14
C PRO A 175 -18.88 -3.97 5.68
N TYR A 176 -19.05 -3.69 4.38
CA TYR A 176 -18.61 -2.42 3.77
C TYR A 176 -19.50 -1.21 4.11
N ASP A 177 -20.65 -1.43 4.70
CA ASP A 177 -21.59 -0.42 5.22
C ASP A 177 -21.20 0.15 6.59
N VAL A 178 -20.14 -0.39 7.20
CA VAL A 178 -19.57 0.06 8.46
C VAL A 178 -18.21 0.72 8.23
N PRO A 179 -17.94 1.91 8.81
CA PRO A 179 -16.62 2.53 8.69
C PRO A 179 -15.53 1.69 9.38
N MET A 180 -14.31 1.73 8.84
CA MET A 180 -13.18 0.96 9.35
C MET A 180 -12.71 1.37 10.76
N SER A 181 -13.20 2.48 11.30
CA SER A 181 -12.75 3.04 12.58
C SER A 181 -13.91 3.67 13.35
N ALA A 182 -13.83 3.60 14.67
CA ALA A 182 -14.65 4.41 15.55
C ALA A 182 -14.25 5.89 15.46
N GLY A 183 -15.17 6.80 15.83
CA GLY A 183 -14.92 8.23 15.92
C GLY A 183 -15.06 8.99 14.60
N ILE A 184 -15.54 8.36 13.54
CA ILE A 184 -15.77 9.01 12.25
C ILE A 184 -17.18 9.62 12.23
N PRO A 185 -17.33 10.94 11.95
CA PRO A 185 -18.62 11.57 11.87
C PRO A 185 -19.45 11.04 10.70
N GLN A 186 -20.75 10.81 10.92
CA GLN A 186 -21.67 10.32 9.89
C GLN A 186 -21.76 11.27 8.69
N ASP A 187 -21.68 12.58 8.93
CA ASP A 187 -21.70 13.59 7.87
C ASP A 187 -20.53 13.42 6.89
N SER A 188 -19.35 13.00 7.38
CA SER A 188 -18.22 12.69 6.49
C SER A 188 -18.52 11.51 5.58
N LEU A 189 -19.17 10.47 6.11
CA LEU A 189 -19.52 9.26 5.36
C LEU A 189 -20.65 9.51 4.34
N ALA A 190 -21.57 10.45 4.62
CA ALA A 190 -22.67 10.82 3.72
C ALA A 190 -22.18 11.33 2.35
N HIS A 191 -20.94 11.80 2.27
CA HIS A 191 -20.29 12.28 1.04
C HIS A 191 -19.44 11.22 0.32
N VAL A 192 -19.50 9.95 0.76
CA VAL A 192 -18.79 8.84 0.14
C VAL A 192 -19.77 7.83 -0.42
N LEU A 193 -19.76 7.68 -1.74
CA LEU A 193 -20.63 6.77 -2.46
C LEU A 193 -19.86 5.50 -2.80
N LEU A 194 -20.34 4.34 -2.33
CA LEU A 194 -19.66 3.07 -2.54
C LEU A 194 -20.18 2.37 -3.79
N CYS A 195 -19.29 1.83 -4.59
CA CYS A 195 -19.59 0.94 -5.71
C CYS A 195 -18.82 -0.37 -5.57
N PRO A 196 -19.36 -1.48 -6.09
CA PRO A 196 -18.58 -2.71 -6.26
C PRO A 196 -17.39 -2.47 -7.20
N PRO A 197 -16.20 -3.05 -6.93
CA PRO A 197 -15.07 -3.00 -7.85
C PRO A 197 -15.38 -3.78 -9.13
N ASN A 198 -14.78 -3.38 -10.26
CA ASN A 198 -14.96 -3.98 -11.57
C ASN A 198 -16.41 -3.99 -12.13
N ASP A 199 -17.33 -3.24 -11.53
CA ASP A 199 -18.70 -3.07 -12.03
C ASP A 199 -18.89 -1.68 -12.66
N LEU A 200 -18.56 -1.57 -13.95
CA LEU A 200 -18.69 -0.32 -14.70
C LEU A 200 -20.15 0.13 -14.80
N ALA A 201 -21.09 -0.82 -14.91
CA ALA A 201 -22.52 -0.51 -14.99
C ALA A 201 -23.05 0.10 -13.69
N ALA A 202 -22.57 -0.34 -12.52
CA ALA A 202 -22.93 0.27 -11.25
C ALA A 202 -22.46 1.74 -11.17
N VAL A 203 -21.24 2.02 -11.61
CA VAL A 203 -20.71 3.39 -11.67
C VAL A 203 -21.51 4.23 -12.67
N GLU A 204 -21.85 3.71 -13.85
CA GLU A 204 -22.64 4.42 -14.86
C GLU A 204 -24.05 4.78 -14.36
N ARG A 205 -24.75 3.83 -13.74
CA ARG A 205 -26.07 4.09 -13.10
C ARG A 205 -25.96 5.20 -12.05
N LEU A 206 -24.91 5.16 -11.21
CA LEU A 206 -24.71 6.17 -10.17
C LEU A 206 -24.45 7.55 -10.78
N LEU A 207 -23.52 7.68 -11.73
CA LEU A 207 -23.17 8.96 -12.35
C LEU A 207 -24.31 9.52 -13.22
N THR A 208 -25.15 8.67 -13.79
CA THR A 208 -26.34 9.09 -14.57
C THR A 208 -27.43 9.64 -13.62
N SER A 209 -27.62 9.03 -12.45
CA SER A 209 -28.66 9.44 -11.51
C SER A 209 -28.25 10.63 -10.62
N ARG A 210 -26.95 10.98 -10.57
CA ARG A 210 -26.40 12.02 -9.68
C ARG A 210 -25.51 13.01 -10.44
N GLN A 211 -25.77 14.31 -10.22
CA GLN A 211 -24.98 15.40 -10.80
C GLN A 211 -23.99 16.05 -9.82
N ASP A 212 -23.96 15.56 -8.58
CA ASP A 212 -23.23 16.15 -7.44
C ASP A 212 -21.95 15.35 -7.08
N VAL A 213 -21.44 14.52 -8.02
CA VAL A 213 -20.22 13.73 -7.85
C VAL A 213 -19.00 14.54 -8.34
N ALA A 214 -18.04 14.78 -7.45
CA ALA A 214 -16.79 15.48 -7.73
C ALA A 214 -15.73 14.57 -8.37
N ALA A 215 -15.59 13.37 -7.82
CA ALA A 215 -14.51 12.45 -8.21
C ALA A 215 -14.88 10.98 -8.04
N VAL A 216 -14.15 10.15 -8.79
CA VAL A 216 -14.03 8.71 -8.57
C VAL A 216 -12.59 8.41 -8.20
N ILE A 217 -12.34 7.71 -7.09
CA ILE A 217 -11.02 7.30 -6.63
C ILE A 217 -10.91 5.78 -6.57
N LEU A 218 -9.79 5.22 -7.06
CA LEU A 218 -9.52 3.78 -6.95
C LEU A 218 -8.02 3.48 -6.90
N GLU A 219 -7.68 2.30 -6.37
CA GLU A 219 -6.35 1.68 -6.53
C GLU A 219 -6.32 0.97 -7.91
N PRO A 220 -5.59 1.48 -8.92
CA PRO A 220 -5.72 0.97 -10.29
C PRO A 220 -5.09 -0.42 -10.49
N GLY A 221 -4.16 -0.83 -9.64
CA GLY A 221 -3.58 -2.18 -9.63
C GLY A 221 -4.40 -3.21 -8.84
N GLY A 222 -5.55 -2.80 -8.35
CA GLY A 222 -6.44 -3.65 -7.55
C GLY A 222 -6.50 -3.26 -6.07
N GLY A 223 -7.71 -3.34 -5.52
CA GLY A 223 -8.00 -2.97 -4.14
C GLY A 223 -7.15 -3.73 -3.13
N SER A 224 -6.72 -3.03 -2.09
CA SER A 224 -5.92 -3.59 -1.00
C SER A 224 -4.65 -4.29 -1.49
N SER A 225 -3.79 -3.57 -2.22
CA SER A 225 -2.53 -4.10 -2.77
C SER A 225 -2.71 -5.25 -3.77
N GLY A 226 -3.75 -5.20 -4.58
CA GLY A 226 -4.04 -6.23 -5.60
C GLY A 226 -4.76 -7.46 -5.05
N THR A 227 -5.19 -7.45 -3.79
CA THR A 227 -6.04 -8.53 -3.24
C THR A 227 -7.34 -8.66 -4.05
N ILE A 228 -7.90 -7.55 -4.52
CA ILE A 228 -9.01 -7.53 -5.48
C ILE A 228 -8.44 -7.05 -6.82
N PRO A 229 -8.10 -7.93 -7.78
CA PRO A 229 -7.52 -7.53 -9.06
C PRO A 229 -8.44 -6.59 -9.85
N THR A 230 -7.84 -5.64 -10.57
CA THR A 230 -8.56 -4.70 -11.45
C THR A 230 -8.27 -5.00 -12.91
N GLU A 231 -9.31 -5.03 -13.75
CA GLU A 231 -9.15 -5.25 -15.19
C GLU A 231 -8.68 -3.99 -15.93
N PRO A 232 -7.72 -4.09 -16.86
CA PRO A 232 -7.34 -2.96 -17.71
C PRO A 232 -8.52 -2.39 -18.52
N ALA A 233 -9.42 -3.24 -19.02
CA ALA A 233 -10.62 -2.81 -19.73
C ALA A 233 -11.59 -2.01 -18.86
N TYR A 234 -11.70 -2.38 -17.57
CA TYR A 234 -12.48 -1.62 -16.59
C TYR A 234 -11.92 -0.21 -16.40
N LEU A 235 -10.58 -0.07 -16.29
CA LEU A 235 -9.93 1.23 -16.15
C LEU A 235 -10.17 2.14 -17.35
N ALA A 236 -10.10 1.60 -18.57
CA ALA A 236 -10.39 2.34 -19.80
C ALA A 236 -11.87 2.79 -19.85
N GLY A 237 -12.81 1.89 -19.55
CA GLY A 237 -14.23 2.21 -19.47
C GLY A 237 -14.55 3.25 -18.38
N LEU A 238 -13.91 3.16 -17.23
CA LEU A 238 -14.07 4.12 -16.14
C LEU A 238 -13.53 5.51 -16.52
N ARG A 239 -12.38 5.57 -17.25
CA ARG A 239 -11.84 6.83 -17.78
C ARG A 239 -12.83 7.50 -18.74
N ASP A 240 -13.41 6.76 -19.68
CA ASP A 240 -14.37 7.28 -20.64
C ASP A 240 -15.67 7.74 -19.96
N LEU A 241 -16.13 6.97 -18.98
CA LEU A 241 -17.33 7.29 -18.21
C LEU A 241 -17.14 8.59 -17.40
N THR A 242 -16.04 8.72 -16.67
CA THR A 242 -15.76 9.92 -15.87
C THR A 242 -15.60 11.17 -16.73
N ARG A 243 -15.00 11.07 -17.93
CA ARG A 243 -14.93 12.18 -18.90
C ARG A 243 -16.31 12.61 -19.38
N ARG A 244 -17.20 11.68 -19.75
CA ARG A 244 -18.56 12.00 -20.22
C ARG A 244 -19.38 12.73 -19.18
N HIS A 245 -19.19 12.44 -17.88
CA HIS A 245 -19.93 13.03 -16.78
C HIS A 245 -19.24 14.25 -16.12
N GLY A 246 -18.06 14.65 -16.60
CA GLY A 246 -17.30 15.76 -16.02
C GLY A 246 -16.89 15.50 -14.55
N VAL A 247 -16.53 14.24 -14.26
CA VAL A 247 -16.11 13.77 -12.93
C VAL A 247 -14.59 13.53 -12.96
N VAL A 248 -13.89 13.98 -11.92
CA VAL A 248 -12.44 13.81 -11.80
C VAL A 248 -12.10 12.35 -11.52
N LEU A 249 -11.25 11.74 -12.33
CA LEU A 249 -10.72 10.40 -12.07
C LEU A 249 -9.41 10.50 -11.30
N ILE A 250 -9.34 9.84 -10.13
CA ILE A 250 -8.15 9.80 -9.28
C ILE A 250 -7.64 8.36 -9.22
N PHE A 251 -6.38 8.16 -9.61
CA PHE A 251 -5.67 6.91 -9.32
C PHE A 251 -4.92 7.06 -8.00
N ASP A 252 -5.23 6.19 -7.05
CA ASP A 252 -4.40 5.99 -5.88
C ASP A 252 -3.27 5.02 -6.24
N GLU A 253 -2.14 5.58 -6.60
CA GLU A 253 -0.92 4.85 -6.89
C GLU A 253 0.11 4.96 -5.75
N VAL A 254 -0.35 5.06 -4.54
CA VAL A 254 0.50 5.06 -3.34
C VAL A 254 1.33 3.77 -3.24
N ILE A 255 0.79 2.63 -3.68
CA ILE A 255 1.51 1.34 -3.75
C ILE A 255 2.04 1.08 -5.15
N THR A 256 1.22 1.27 -6.16
CA THR A 256 1.49 0.84 -7.54
C THR A 256 2.35 1.82 -8.32
N GLY A 257 2.37 3.09 -7.92
CA GLY A 257 3.23 4.10 -8.51
C GLY A 257 4.71 3.73 -8.36
N PHE A 258 5.46 3.84 -9.45
CA PHE A 258 6.87 3.43 -9.51
C PHE A 258 7.14 1.95 -9.19
N ARG A 259 6.07 1.12 -9.06
CA ARG A 259 6.19 -0.33 -8.84
C ARG A 259 5.77 -1.15 -10.05
N TYR A 260 4.64 -0.84 -10.67
CA TYR A 260 4.16 -1.57 -11.86
C TYR A 260 4.95 -1.24 -13.12
N ALA A 261 5.41 -0.03 -13.20
CA ALA A 261 6.31 0.53 -14.21
C ALA A 261 6.94 1.81 -13.63
N PRO A 262 7.94 2.43 -14.27
CA PRO A 262 8.46 3.73 -13.86
C PRO A 262 7.38 4.80 -13.68
N GLY A 263 6.31 4.78 -14.45
CA GLY A 263 5.14 5.67 -14.35
C GLY A 263 3.90 5.02 -13.74
N GLY A 264 4.04 3.88 -13.06
CA GLY A 264 2.93 3.20 -12.39
C GLY A 264 2.01 2.40 -13.31
N VAL A 265 0.81 2.08 -12.80
CA VAL A 265 -0.23 1.36 -13.56
C VAL A 265 -0.66 2.16 -14.78
N GLN A 266 -0.83 3.48 -14.65
CA GLN A 266 -1.26 4.33 -15.76
C GLN A 266 -0.35 4.21 -17.00
N GLN A 267 0.96 4.08 -16.80
CA GLN A 267 1.90 3.80 -17.90
C GLN A 267 1.71 2.38 -18.46
N ARG A 268 1.56 1.39 -17.57
CA ARG A 268 1.46 -0.03 -17.96
C ARG A 268 0.21 -0.34 -18.79
N VAL A 269 -0.92 0.30 -18.45
CA VAL A 269 -2.22 0.05 -19.13
C VAL A 269 -2.63 1.12 -20.14
N GLY A 270 -1.87 2.23 -20.24
CA GLY A 270 -2.17 3.33 -21.18
C GLY A 270 -3.41 4.15 -20.81
N VAL A 271 -3.80 4.18 -19.54
CA VAL A 271 -4.95 4.95 -19.04
C VAL A 271 -4.47 6.06 -18.11
N THR A 272 -4.64 7.31 -18.51
CA THR A 272 -4.20 8.48 -17.73
C THR A 272 -5.38 9.07 -16.94
N PRO A 273 -5.33 9.10 -15.60
CA PRO A 273 -6.33 9.77 -14.76
C PRO A 273 -6.17 11.30 -14.81
N ASP A 274 -7.09 12.03 -14.20
CA ASP A 274 -6.97 13.48 -14.01
C ASP A 274 -5.99 13.84 -12.90
N MET A 275 -5.93 12.99 -11.87
CA MET A 275 -5.02 13.15 -10.72
C MET A 275 -4.50 11.79 -10.26
N THR A 276 -3.31 11.80 -9.64
CA THR A 276 -2.72 10.60 -9.03
C THR A 276 -2.17 10.95 -7.64
N ALA A 277 -2.47 10.09 -6.66
CA ALA A 277 -1.83 10.11 -5.35
C ALA A 277 -0.63 9.16 -5.36
N LEU A 278 0.51 9.62 -4.87
CA LEU A 278 1.80 8.91 -4.84
C LEU A 278 2.41 8.94 -3.44
N ALA A 279 3.13 7.89 -3.06
CA ALA A 279 3.95 7.84 -1.84
C ALA A 279 4.97 6.68 -1.92
N LYS A 280 5.42 6.16 -0.78
CA LYS A 280 6.27 4.96 -0.67
C LYS A 280 7.55 5.04 -1.51
N ILE A 281 7.60 4.35 -2.67
CA ILE A 281 8.77 4.35 -3.57
C ILE A 281 9.15 5.78 -3.99
N LEU A 282 8.18 6.68 -4.12
CA LEU A 282 8.39 8.09 -4.42
C LEU A 282 9.52 8.71 -3.60
N ALA A 283 9.57 8.43 -2.30
CA ALA A 283 10.49 9.05 -1.35
C ALA A 283 11.69 8.16 -0.97
N GLY A 284 11.95 7.07 -1.71
CA GLY A 284 13.13 6.21 -1.51
C GLY A 284 13.19 5.51 -0.15
N GLY A 285 12.05 5.28 0.50
CA GLY A 285 11.94 4.65 1.82
C GLY A 285 11.89 5.64 2.98
N LEU A 286 11.97 6.94 2.73
CA LEU A 286 11.74 8.01 3.71
C LEU A 286 10.27 8.50 3.66
N PRO A 287 9.81 9.22 4.70
CA PRO A 287 8.46 9.81 4.70
C PRO A 287 8.26 10.77 3.53
N GLY A 288 7.14 10.62 2.80
CA GLY A 288 6.80 11.50 1.70
C GLY A 288 5.63 10.97 0.88
N GLY A 289 4.92 11.89 0.27
CA GLY A 289 3.84 11.65 -0.67
C GLY A 289 3.74 12.80 -1.66
N ALA A 290 2.88 12.66 -2.65
CA ALA A 290 2.55 13.74 -3.58
C ALA A 290 1.16 13.54 -4.18
N VAL A 291 0.52 14.65 -4.54
CA VAL A 291 -0.56 14.70 -5.52
C VAL A 291 0.02 15.25 -6.80
N VAL A 292 -0.23 14.57 -7.90
CA VAL A 292 0.07 15.04 -9.25
C VAL A 292 -1.21 15.07 -10.07
N GLY A 293 -1.27 15.89 -11.08
CA GLY A 293 -2.46 15.95 -11.93
C GLY A 293 -2.45 17.12 -12.90
N ARG A 294 -3.57 17.26 -13.58
CA ARG A 294 -3.84 18.31 -14.57
C ARG A 294 -3.59 19.71 -13.99
N ALA A 295 -2.99 20.55 -14.79
CA ALA A 295 -2.61 21.91 -14.36
C ALA A 295 -3.80 22.75 -13.92
N ASP A 296 -4.96 22.63 -14.57
CA ASP A 296 -6.18 23.36 -14.23
C ASP A 296 -6.77 22.96 -12.87
N ILE A 297 -6.73 21.67 -12.51
CA ILE A 297 -7.15 21.20 -11.18
C ILE A 297 -6.14 21.67 -10.11
N MET A 298 -4.85 21.50 -10.39
CA MET A 298 -3.77 21.85 -9.47
C MET A 298 -3.64 23.38 -9.27
N ALA A 299 -4.13 24.20 -10.21
CA ALA A 299 -4.23 25.65 -10.07
C ALA A 299 -5.10 26.09 -8.87
N GLY A 300 -5.96 25.21 -8.36
CA GLY A 300 -6.71 25.42 -7.11
C GLY A 300 -5.85 25.68 -5.87
N LEU A 301 -4.56 25.31 -5.89
CA LEU A 301 -3.58 25.60 -4.83
C LEU A 301 -2.94 27.01 -4.95
N GLY A 302 -3.04 27.63 -6.13
CA GLY A 302 -2.31 28.85 -6.47
C GLY A 302 -2.74 30.08 -5.70
N PHE A 303 -1.79 30.94 -5.37
CA PHE A 303 -2.06 32.28 -4.92
C PHE A 303 -2.36 33.17 -6.12
N GLY A 304 -3.23 34.18 -5.94
CA GLY A 304 -3.57 35.18 -6.95
C GLY A 304 -3.44 36.61 -6.39
N GLY A 305 -3.73 37.60 -7.22
CA GLY A 305 -3.69 39.02 -6.80
C GLY A 305 -4.82 39.43 -5.87
N ASP A 306 -5.89 38.63 -5.74
CA ASP A 306 -7.04 38.93 -4.88
C ASP A 306 -6.85 38.33 -3.47
N ALA A 307 -6.89 39.22 -2.46
CA ALA A 307 -6.71 38.81 -1.05
C ALA A 307 -7.87 37.93 -0.54
N ALA A 308 -9.11 38.15 -0.98
CA ALA A 308 -10.26 37.33 -0.57
C ALA A 308 -10.14 35.92 -1.14
N ARG A 309 -9.77 35.77 -2.43
CA ARG A 309 -9.49 34.48 -3.05
C ARG A 309 -8.34 33.75 -2.33
N ASN A 310 -7.27 34.46 -1.98
CA ASN A 310 -6.12 33.86 -1.28
C ASN A 310 -6.50 33.32 0.10
N ARG A 311 -7.49 33.91 0.76
CA ARG A 311 -7.96 33.52 2.09
C ARG A 311 -8.96 32.37 2.05
N THR A 312 -9.93 32.37 1.16
CA THR A 312 -11.07 31.47 1.17
C THR A 312 -11.38 30.77 -0.17
N GLY A 313 -10.85 31.29 -1.29
CA GLY A 313 -11.17 30.81 -2.65
C GLY A 313 -10.13 29.84 -3.23
N ARG A 314 -9.10 29.47 -2.49
CA ARG A 314 -8.11 28.46 -2.89
C ARG A 314 -8.08 27.28 -1.92
N VAL A 315 -7.54 26.16 -2.36
CA VAL A 315 -7.26 25.02 -1.49
C VAL A 315 -6.01 25.32 -0.66
N ALA A 316 -6.19 25.59 0.63
CA ALA A 316 -5.06 25.76 1.55
C ALA A 316 -4.45 24.38 1.83
N HIS A 317 -3.12 24.29 1.75
CA HIS A 317 -2.38 23.08 2.06
C HIS A 317 -1.10 23.44 2.78
N ALA A 318 -1.04 23.11 4.07
CA ALA A 318 0.12 23.24 4.93
C ALA A 318 0.71 21.86 5.23
N GLY A 319 2.01 21.79 5.47
CA GLY A 319 2.69 20.55 5.87
C GLY A 319 4.16 20.86 6.12
N THR A 320 4.56 20.77 7.39
CA THR A 320 5.92 21.12 7.84
C THR A 320 6.99 20.34 7.06
N TYR A 321 6.72 19.08 6.75
CA TYR A 321 7.69 18.18 6.11
C TYR A 321 7.43 17.94 4.61
N ASN A 322 6.57 18.73 3.98
CA ASN A 322 6.33 18.62 2.54
C ASN A 322 7.63 18.86 1.76
N ALA A 323 7.97 17.93 0.87
CA ALA A 323 9.23 17.93 0.13
C ALA A 323 10.47 18.07 1.03
N ASN A 324 10.48 17.43 2.20
CA ASN A 324 11.63 17.45 3.08
C ASN A 324 12.93 17.15 2.30
N PRO A 325 14.04 17.89 2.50
CA PRO A 325 15.24 17.73 1.68
C PRO A 325 15.87 16.35 1.76
N LEU A 326 15.76 15.62 2.88
CA LEU A 326 16.22 14.23 2.96
C LEU A 326 15.35 13.31 2.10
N SER A 327 14.02 13.45 2.18
CA SER A 327 13.09 12.68 1.36
C SER A 327 13.24 13.01 -0.13
N ALA A 328 13.50 14.28 -0.47
CA ALA A 328 13.77 14.69 -1.85
C ALA A 328 15.07 14.07 -2.39
N ALA A 329 16.15 14.08 -1.60
CA ALA A 329 17.42 13.46 -1.98
C ALA A 329 17.27 11.94 -2.19
N ALA A 330 16.61 11.26 -1.26
CA ALA A 330 16.34 9.82 -1.37
C ALA A 330 15.42 9.49 -2.55
N GLY A 331 14.34 10.27 -2.73
CA GLY A 331 13.37 10.10 -3.83
C GLY A 331 14.02 10.31 -5.21
N ILE A 332 14.85 11.34 -5.38
CA ILE A 332 15.60 11.57 -6.62
C ILE A 332 16.52 10.39 -6.90
N ALA A 333 17.26 9.92 -5.89
CA ALA A 333 18.17 8.78 -6.01
C ALA A 333 17.40 7.49 -6.40
N MET A 334 16.31 7.18 -5.71
CA MET A 334 15.45 6.02 -6.01
C MET A 334 14.90 6.09 -7.43
N LEU A 335 14.20 7.16 -7.78
CA LEU A 335 13.49 7.29 -9.05
C LEU A 335 14.46 7.33 -10.24
N SER A 336 15.65 7.89 -10.07
CA SER A 336 16.69 7.88 -11.11
C SER A 336 17.20 6.46 -11.41
N GLN A 337 17.32 5.61 -10.39
CA GLN A 337 17.77 4.21 -10.55
C GLN A 337 16.74 3.32 -11.25
N ILE A 338 15.46 3.63 -11.13
CA ILE A 338 14.39 2.78 -11.67
C ILE A 338 13.79 3.31 -12.99
N ALA A 339 14.24 4.47 -13.45
CA ALA A 339 13.65 5.19 -14.59
C ALA A 339 13.67 4.42 -15.91
N ASP A 340 14.65 3.54 -16.13
CA ASP A 340 14.80 2.73 -17.35
C ASP A 340 13.95 1.44 -17.36
N GLY A 341 13.27 1.14 -16.24
CA GLY A 341 12.43 -0.05 -16.08
C GLY A 341 13.19 -1.37 -15.91
N ALA A 342 14.51 -1.39 -15.88
CA ALA A 342 15.28 -2.64 -15.70
C ALA A 342 15.00 -3.29 -14.34
N ALA A 343 14.92 -2.49 -13.28
CA ALA A 343 14.55 -2.93 -11.94
C ALA A 343 13.14 -3.58 -11.91
N HIS A 344 12.18 -3.02 -12.66
CA HIS A 344 10.82 -3.56 -12.77
C HIS A 344 10.82 -4.92 -13.47
N ARG A 345 11.50 -5.03 -14.61
CA ARG A 345 11.59 -6.30 -15.35
C ARG A 345 12.20 -7.42 -14.51
N HIS A 346 13.20 -7.11 -13.69
CA HIS A 346 13.78 -8.09 -12.77
C HIS A 346 12.79 -8.49 -11.68
N ALA A 347 12.23 -7.52 -10.95
CA ALA A 347 11.30 -7.79 -9.86
C ALA A 347 10.03 -8.53 -10.32
N ASP A 348 9.49 -8.19 -11.51
CA ASP A 348 8.32 -8.86 -12.10
C ASP A 348 8.61 -10.32 -12.43
N ARG A 349 9.77 -10.62 -13.04
CA ARG A 349 10.19 -12.01 -13.33
C ARG A 349 10.36 -12.81 -12.05
N THR A 350 11.08 -12.26 -11.06
CA THR A 350 11.31 -12.93 -9.77
C THR A 350 9.99 -13.20 -9.04
N ALA A 351 9.05 -12.23 -9.05
CA ALA A 351 7.71 -12.42 -8.49
C ALA A 351 6.90 -13.48 -9.26
N GLY A 352 7.02 -13.52 -10.58
CA GLY A 352 6.38 -14.54 -11.42
C GLY A 352 6.84 -15.94 -11.03
N VAL A 353 8.15 -16.17 -10.98
CA VAL A 353 8.73 -17.46 -10.56
C VAL A 353 8.27 -17.82 -9.14
N LEU A 354 8.32 -16.87 -8.20
CA LEU A 354 7.87 -17.11 -6.82
C LEU A 354 6.38 -17.52 -6.77
N ARG A 355 5.50 -16.85 -7.53
CA ARG A 355 4.08 -17.21 -7.59
C ARG A 355 3.86 -18.61 -8.13
N ASP A 356 4.55 -18.98 -9.21
CA ASP A 356 4.41 -20.30 -9.85
C ASP A 356 4.88 -21.44 -8.93
N GLU A 357 6.03 -21.27 -8.30
CA GLU A 357 6.59 -22.22 -7.34
C GLU A 357 5.71 -22.37 -6.09
N LEU A 358 5.27 -21.28 -5.49
CA LEU A 358 4.34 -21.31 -4.37
C LEU A 358 3.00 -21.95 -4.75
N GLY A 359 2.48 -21.66 -5.95
CA GLY A 359 1.29 -22.33 -6.49
C GLY A 359 1.49 -23.85 -6.59
N GLY A 360 2.70 -24.30 -6.93
CA GLY A 360 3.11 -25.70 -6.89
C GLY A 360 3.05 -26.30 -5.47
N VAL A 361 3.56 -25.57 -4.48
CA VAL A 361 3.49 -25.98 -3.05
C VAL A 361 2.04 -26.10 -2.59
N TRP A 362 1.19 -25.08 -2.87
CA TRP A 362 -0.23 -25.10 -2.53
C TRP A 362 -0.95 -26.33 -3.06
N ARG A 363 -0.76 -26.64 -4.35
CA ARG A 363 -1.37 -27.82 -4.98
C ARG A 363 -0.85 -29.14 -4.39
N ARG A 364 0.46 -29.25 -4.20
CA ARG A 364 1.11 -30.47 -3.70
C ARG A 364 0.68 -30.82 -2.27
N LEU A 365 0.52 -29.81 -1.42
CA LEU A 365 0.10 -29.98 -0.03
C LEU A 365 -1.42 -29.98 0.15
N GLY A 366 -2.21 -29.72 -0.91
CA GLY A 366 -3.67 -29.64 -0.81
C GLY A 366 -4.15 -28.46 0.05
N ILE A 367 -3.39 -27.34 0.06
CA ILE A 367 -3.75 -26.17 0.85
C ILE A 367 -4.98 -25.50 0.26
N PRO A 368 -5.98 -25.12 1.08
CA PRO A 368 -7.09 -24.30 0.62
C PRO A 368 -6.61 -22.93 0.14
N GLY A 369 -7.32 -22.36 -0.85
CA GLY A 369 -6.98 -21.05 -1.36
C GLY A 369 -6.11 -21.07 -2.60
N CYS A 370 -5.37 -19.98 -2.84
CA CYS A 370 -4.59 -19.80 -4.07
C CYS A 370 -3.44 -18.80 -3.90
N ILE A 371 -2.51 -18.86 -4.88
CA ILE A 371 -1.45 -17.87 -5.10
C ILE A 371 -1.76 -17.12 -6.39
N TYR A 372 -1.64 -15.78 -6.36
CA TYR A 372 -1.87 -14.90 -7.50
C TYR A 372 -1.10 -13.58 -7.36
N GLY A 373 -1.34 -12.62 -8.22
CA GLY A 373 -0.73 -11.29 -8.14
C GLY A 373 -0.26 -10.79 -9.49
N GLU A 374 0.11 -9.52 -9.53
CA GLU A 374 0.58 -8.85 -10.74
C GLU A 374 1.86 -8.05 -10.45
N ALA A 375 2.63 -7.78 -11.50
CA ALA A 375 3.92 -7.12 -11.37
C ALA A 375 4.80 -7.80 -10.30
N SER A 376 5.44 -6.99 -9.45
CA SER A 376 6.28 -7.47 -8.35
C SER A 376 5.51 -7.75 -7.05
N ILE A 377 4.21 -8.01 -7.13
CA ILE A 377 3.36 -8.35 -5.97
C ILE A 377 3.00 -9.83 -6.00
N VAL A 378 3.09 -10.47 -4.84
CA VAL A 378 2.64 -11.84 -4.62
C VAL A 378 1.49 -11.81 -3.63
N ASN A 379 0.29 -12.18 -4.08
CA ASN A 379 -0.89 -12.31 -3.23
C ASN A 379 -1.12 -13.80 -2.92
N TYR A 380 -1.69 -14.10 -1.76
CA TYR A 380 -2.06 -15.46 -1.39
C TYR A 380 -3.33 -15.48 -0.53
N SER A 381 -4.07 -16.58 -0.63
CA SER A 381 -5.24 -16.87 0.21
C SER A 381 -5.11 -18.25 0.82
N LEU A 382 -5.59 -18.40 2.06
CA LEU A 382 -5.76 -19.67 2.76
C LEU A 382 -7.23 -20.09 2.84
N GLU A 383 -8.12 -19.38 2.15
CA GLU A 383 -9.57 -19.59 2.23
C GLU A 383 -10.04 -20.62 1.20
N ARG A 384 -10.78 -21.63 1.66
CA ARG A 384 -11.31 -22.71 0.79
C ARG A 384 -12.17 -22.20 -0.36
N GLU A 385 -12.88 -21.13 -0.15
CA GLU A 385 -13.80 -20.53 -1.13
C GLU A 385 -13.07 -19.77 -2.25
N VAL A 386 -11.76 -19.58 -2.12
CA VAL A 386 -10.88 -18.93 -3.09
C VAL A 386 -9.80 -19.91 -3.55
N SER A 387 -10.20 -21.09 -3.99
CA SER A 387 -9.28 -22.14 -4.42
C SER A 387 -8.75 -21.97 -5.85
N VAL A 388 -9.32 -21.05 -6.60
CA VAL A 388 -8.94 -20.75 -7.99
C VAL A 388 -8.38 -19.33 -8.03
N VAL A 389 -7.38 -19.07 -8.87
CA VAL A 389 -6.81 -17.73 -9.07
C VAL A 389 -7.94 -16.73 -9.37
N PRO A 390 -8.02 -15.62 -8.63
CA PRO A 390 -9.02 -14.60 -8.91
C PRO A 390 -8.79 -14.00 -10.30
N GLU A 391 -9.78 -14.20 -11.19
CA GLU A 391 -9.80 -13.48 -12.45
C GLU A 391 -10.63 -12.21 -12.29
N PRO A 392 -10.19 -11.10 -12.90
CA PRO A 392 -10.95 -9.88 -12.89
C PRO A 392 -12.40 -10.10 -13.33
N GLY A 393 -13.36 -9.38 -12.73
CA GLY A 393 -14.78 -9.42 -13.07
C GLY A 393 -15.57 -10.68 -12.69
N ALA A 394 -14.90 -11.80 -12.39
CA ALA A 394 -15.58 -13.08 -12.17
C ALA A 394 -15.87 -13.39 -10.69
N ARG A 395 -15.57 -12.49 -9.72
CA ARG A 395 -15.54 -12.89 -8.31
C ARG A 395 -16.16 -11.93 -7.34
N ASP A 396 -16.73 -12.54 -6.34
CA ASP A 396 -17.19 -11.86 -5.14
C ASP A 396 -15.96 -11.32 -4.36
N HIS A 397 -15.65 -10.04 -4.57
CA HIS A 397 -14.60 -9.31 -3.87
C HIS A 397 -14.73 -9.39 -2.34
N ARG A 398 -15.95 -9.61 -1.84
CA ARG A 398 -16.24 -9.77 -0.41
C ARG A 398 -15.58 -11.03 0.13
N ARG A 399 -15.56 -12.13 -0.65
CA ARG A 399 -14.89 -13.37 -0.29
C ARG A 399 -13.36 -13.25 -0.32
N LEU A 400 -12.81 -12.48 -1.28
CA LEU A 400 -11.36 -12.24 -1.35
C LEU A 400 -10.83 -11.47 -0.14
N GLN A 401 -11.66 -10.65 0.50
CA GLN A 401 -11.29 -9.88 1.69
C GLN A 401 -11.83 -10.44 3.01
N ALA A 402 -12.70 -11.41 2.97
CA ALA A 402 -13.20 -12.09 4.17
C ALA A 402 -12.09 -13.00 4.72
N LEU A 403 -11.50 -12.62 5.82
CA LEU A 403 -10.61 -13.49 6.59
C LEU A 403 -11.46 -14.33 7.53
N ALA A 404 -11.95 -15.47 7.04
CA ALA A 404 -12.76 -16.38 7.84
C ALA A 404 -11.97 -16.99 9.01
N LYS A 405 -10.64 -17.12 8.86
CA LYS A 405 -9.72 -17.64 9.87
C LYS A 405 -8.52 -16.70 10.10
N PRO A 406 -8.68 -15.52 10.75
CA PRO A 406 -7.59 -14.57 10.95
C PRO A 406 -6.36 -15.18 11.66
N ASP A 407 -6.59 -16.11 12.60
CA ASP A 407 -5.52 -16.78 13.33
C ASP A 407 -4.64 -17.67 12.43
N ALA A 408 -5.16 -18.20 11.33
CA ALA A 408 -4.36 -18.94 10.35
C ALA A 408 -3.30 -18.07 9.68
N TYR A 409 -3.60 -16.80 9.40
CA TYR A 409 -2.62 -15.87 8.83
C TYR A 409 -1.56 -15.44 9.85
N HIS A 410 -1.93 -15.30 11.13
CA HIS A 410 -0.96 -15.10 12.21
C HIS A 410 -0.05 -16.33 12.38
N ALA A 411 -0.62 -17.54 12.37
CA ALA A 411 0.12 -18.79 12.45
C ALA A 411 1.07 -18.96 11.27
N LEU A 412 0.61 -18.73 10.04
CA LEU A 412 1.45 -18.80 8.84
C LEU A 412 2.64 -17.84 8.97
N ARG A 413 2.39 -16.59 9.36
CA ARG A 413 3.47 -15.62 9.51
C ARG A 413 4.48 -16.03 10.59
N CYS A 414 4.03 -16.53 11.75
CA CYS A 414 4.92 -17.07 12.78
C CYS A 414 5.73 -18.25 12.27
N ALA A 415 5.10 -19.19 11.57
CA ALA A 415 5.77 -20.35 11.00
C ALA A 415 6.79 -19.95 9.92
N LEU A 416 6.50 -18.93 9.11
CA LEU A 416 7.45 -18.40 8.13
C LEU A 416 8.64 -17.72 8.80
N ILE A 417 8.43 -16.90 9.85
CA ILE A 417 9.51 -16.28 10.63
C ILE A 417 10.42 -17.35 11.21
N LEU A 418 9.87 -18.45 11.76
CA LEU A 418 10.65 -19.60 12.24
C LEU A 418 11.49 -20.26 11.14
N ASN A 419 11.12 -20.08 9.87
CA ASN A 419 11.81 -20.63 8.70
C ASN A 419 12.57 -19.56 7.91
N GLY A 420 12.84 -18.38 8.49
CA GLY A 420 13.71 -17.36 7.91
C GLY A 420 13.05 -16.44 6.86
N VAL A 421 11.73 -16.31 6.86
CA VAL A 421 11.00 -15.42 5.94
C VAL A 421 9.99 -14.57 6.69
N ASP A 422 9.88 -13.27 6.34
CA ASP A 422 8.78 -12.43 6.83
C ASP A 422 8.03 -11.79 5.66
N ILE A 423 6.73 -12.04 5.60
CA ILE A 423 5.80 -11.55 4.58
C ILE A 423 4.54 -10.99 5.26
N ALA A 424 3.92 -9.97 4.65
CA ALA A 424 2.67 -9.42 5.16
C ALA A 424 1.50 -10.42 4.99
N PRO A 425 0.45 -10.35 5.83
CA PRO A 425 -0.78 -11.07 5.59
C PRO A 425 -1.36 -10.75 4.21
N LEU A 426 -1.74 -11.77 3.46
CA LEU A 426 -2.35 -11.72 2.12
C LEU A 426 -1.42 -11.34 0.97
N HIS A 427 -0.30 -10.66 1.19
CA HIS A 427 0.57 -10.26 0.09
C HIS A 427 2.03 -10.02 0.52
N GLY A 428 2.92 -9.99 -0.47
CA GLY A 428 4.32 -9.59 -0.31
C GLY A 428 4.80 -8.77 -1.50
N TRP A 429 5.84 -7.97 -1.27
CA TRP A 429 6.47 -7.15 -2.30
C TRP A 429 7.85 -7.69 -2.63
N VAL A 430 8.02 -8.12 -3.89
CA VAL A 430 9.34 -8.45 -4.42
C VAL A 430 10.05 -7.16 -4.81
N SER A 431 11.29 -7.01 -4.40
CA SER A 431 12.15 -5.88 -4.73
C SER A 431 13.09 -6.22 -5.89
N ALA A 432 13.71 -5.20 -6.47
CA ALA A 432 14.68 -5.34 -7.55
C ALA A 432 15.99 -6.03 -7.14
N VAL A 433 16.16 -6.37 -5.87
CA VAL A 433 17.34 -7.03 -5.33
C VAL A 433 17.07 -8.43 -4.77
N HIS A 434 15.83 -8.92 -4.84
CA HIS A 434 15.54 -10.33 -4.57
C HIS A 434 16.16 -11.21 -5.65
N THR A 435 16.78 -12.31 -5.22
CA THR A 435 17.49 -13.25 -6.08
C THR A 435 16.74 -14.56 -6.24
N ASP A 436 17.16 -15.40 -7.19
CA ASP A 436 16.64 -16.75 -7.35
C ASP A 436 16.89 -17.59 -6.10
N ALA A 437 18.02 -17.40 -5.42
CA ALA A 437 18.31 -18.08 -4.14
C ALA A 437 17.37 -17.61 -3.02
N ASP A 438 16.89 -16.36 -3.03
CA ASP A 438 15.87 -15.89 -2.10
C ASP A 438 14.53 -16.56 -2.38
N THR A 439 14.17 -16.67 -3.66
CA THR A 439 12.95 -17.37 -4.11
C THR A 439 12.95 -18.83 -3.67
N GLU A 440 14.04 -19.55 -3.94
CA GLU A 440 14.17 -20.96 -3.55
C GLU A 440 14.02 -21.16 -2.04
N LYS A 441 14.75 -20.39 -1.23
CA LYS A 441 14.64 -20.44 0.24
C LYS A 441 13.24 -20.10 0.72
N THR A 442 12.57 -19.13 0.08
CA THR A 442 11.20 -18.72 0.42
C THR A 442 10.21 -19.83 0.13
N VAL A 443 10.31 -20.52 -1.00
CA VAL A 443 9.46 -21.65 -1.35
C VAL A 443 9.63 -22.77 -0.33
N GLN A 444 10.86 -23.10 0.05
CA GLN A 444 11.14 -24.10 1.10
C GLN A 444 10.58 -23.68 2.46
N ALA A 445 10.67 -22.39 2.82
CA ALA A 445 10.13 -21.87 4.06
C ALA A 445 8.59 -21.96 4.10
N PHE A 446 7.92 -21.63 2.99
CA PHE A 446 6.46 -21.78 2.87
C PHE A 446 6.05 -23.25 2.98
N GLU A 447 6.73 -24.16 2.30
CA GLU A 447 6.42 -25.60 2.38
C GLU A 447 6.51 -26.11 3.83
N LYS A 448 7.60 -25.81 4.54
CA LYS A 448 7.77 -26.17 5.95
C LYS A 448 6.72 -25.53 6.86
N ALA A 449 6.41 -24.24 6.63
CA ALA A 449 5.42 -23.52 7.41
C ALA A 449 4.01 -24.11 7.24
N LEU A 450 3.63 -24.44 6.00
CA LEU A 450 2.33 -25.03 5.69
C LEU A 450 2.17 -26.45 6.23
N VAL A 451 3.23 -27.28 6.18
CA VAL A 451 3.25 -28.61 6.80
C VAL A 451 3.04 -28.49 8.32
N LEU A 452 3.75 -27.56 8.98
CA LEU A 452 3.58 -27.32 10.42
C LEU A 452 2.15 -26.85 10.74
N MET A 453 1.53 -26.02 9.89
CA MET A 453 0.13 -25.61 10.05
C MET A 453 -0.85 -26.79 9.86
N GLN A 454 -0.56 -27.73 8.96
CA GLN A 454 -1.37 -28.96 8.81
C GLN A 454 -1.28 -29.84 10.07
N GLU A 455 -0.07 -30.02 10.62
CA GLU A 455 0.16 -30.74 11.87
C GLU A 455 -0.59 -30.10 13.06
N ASP A 456 -0.68 -28.76 13.10
CA ASP A 456 -1.42 -28.00 14.11
C ASP A 456 -2.94 -27.88 13.82
N GLY A 457 -3.44 -28.52 12.74
CA GLY A 457 -4.88 -28.66 12.45
C GLY A 457 -5.54 -27.41 11.82
N PHE A 458 -4.79 -26.45 11.28
CA PHE A 458 -5.35 -25.23 10.70
C PHE A 458 -6.18 -25.46 9.42
N PHE A 459 -5.97 -26.57 8.71
CA PHE A 459 -6.65 -26.92 7.45
C PHE A 459 -7.62 -28.12 7.57
N ALA A 460 -7.85 -28.62 8.78
CA ALA A 460 -8.78 -29.70 9.06
C ALA A 460 -10.26 -29.29 8.88
#